data_38a39be6a9c870713c01b8a7bd571f3c
#
_entry.id   38a39be6a9c870713c01b8a7bd571f3c
#
_cell.length_a   1.000
_cell.length_b   1.000
_cell.length_c   1.000
_cell.angle_alpha   90.00
_cell.angle_beta   90.00
_cell.angle_gamma   90.00
#
_symmetry.space_group_name_H-M   'P 1'
#
loop_
_entity.id
_entity.type
_entity.pdbx_description
1 polymer ?
#
loop_
_entity_poly.entity_id
_entity_poly.type
_entity_poly.pdbx_seq_one_letter_code
_entity_poly.pdbx_strand_id
1 'polypeptide(L)'
;LSLCFSEDLNSIYKNAKELEDSGDYKSAMLLYKKIANESFKNSFVDKNENSIAKEIKKEPKKEFFEKNIDKSEDKETNSNLEQLVTKDFGIYPYKKNYFLPATYTFNNISNRDNFETSFQISLEKPISNDFFGLNETISIAYTQKSFWQTASSSAPFRETNYEPEIFMQIPNDGKYLKLYKTSFLHTSNGKGGDDSRSLNRLYLQTFFQFDNLFVSPKIWYKIPEKSKDDDMK
;
A
#
# COMPACT_ATOMS: atom_id res chain seq x y z
N LEU A 1 37.30 0.89 35.87
CA LEU A 1 38.33 0.65 34.81
C LEU A 1 38.10 -0.77 34.27
N SER A 2 37.29 -0.93 33.25
CA SER A 2 37.18 -2.14 32.46
C SER A 2 37.65 -1.80 31.04
N LEU A 3 38.89 -2.12 30.77
CA LEU A 3 39.44 -2.15 29.41
C LEU A 3 38.85 -3.37 28.71
N CYS A 4 37.77 -3.19 27.98
CA CYS A 4 37.37 -4.17 26.96
C CYS A 4 38.33 -4.04 25.78
N PHE A 5 39.29 -4.97 25.68
CA PHE A 5 40.02 -5.22 24.44
C PHE A 5 38.99 -5.75 23.42
N SER A 6 38.66 -4.96 22.46
CA SER A 6 38.00 -5.44 21.22
C SER A 6 39.06 -6.29 20.51
N GLU A 7 38.93 -7.62 20.54
CA GLU A 7 39.73 -8.50 19.68
C GLU A 7 39.48 -8.07 18.25
N ASP A 8 40.59 -7.80 17.52
CA ASP A 8 40.52 -7.42 16.13
C ASP A 8 39.90 -8.57 15.30
N LEU A 9 38.79 -8.31 14.64
CA LEU A 9 38.09 -9.29 13.81
C LEU A 9 38.99 -9.94 12.76
N ASN A 10 40.04 -9.23 12.31
CA ASN A 10 41.04 -9.75 11.38
C ASN A 10 41.93 -10.81 12.03
N SER A 11 42.25 -10.69 13.32
CA SER A 11 43.00 -11.68 14.05
C SER A 11 42.20 -12.96 14.26
N ILE A 12 40.91 -12.83 14.59
CA ILE A 12 40.01 -13.98 14.74
C ILE A 12 39.81 -14.69 13.41
N TYR A 13 39.71 -13.96 12.30
CA TYR A 13 39.61 -14.55 10.96
C TYR A 13 40.86 -15.33 10.57
N LYS A 14 42.06 -14.80 10.87
CA LYS A 14 43.31 -15.47 10.59
C LYS A 14 43.43 -16.79 11.38
N ASN A 15 43.09 -16.77 12.64
CA ASN A 15 43.06 -17.98 13.50
C ASN A 15 42.00 -19.01 13.00
N ALA A 16 40.84 -18.56 12.54
CA ALA A 16 39.83 -19.44 11.99
C ALA A 16 40.35 -20.15 10.73
N LYS A 17 41.08 -19.44 9.87
CA LYS A 17 41.64 -19.99 8.66
C LYS A 17 42.80 -20.97 8.92
N GLU A 18 43.64 -20.67 9.88
CA GLU A 18 44.71 -21.61 10.33
C GLU A 18 44.13 -22.94 10.89
N LEU A 19 43.03 -22.88 11.63
CA LEU A 19 42.32 -24.06 12.12
C LEU A 19 41.66 -24.85 10.98
N GLU A 20 41.10 -24.17 10.00
CA GLU A 20 40.53 -24.81 8.82
C GLU A 20 41.61 -25.52 8.00
N ASP A 21 42.73 -24.89 7.80
CA ASP A 21 43.90 -25.46 7.07
C ASP A 21 44.54 -26.64 7.81
N SER A 22 44.44 -26.66 9.14
CA SER A 22 44.86 -27.79 9.99
C SER A 22 43.86 -28.95 10.08
N GLY A 23 42.64 -28.78 9.50
CA GLY A 23 41.57 -29.78 9.50
C GLY A 23 40.67 -29.76 10.73
N ASP A 24 40.85 -28.80 11.67
CA ASP A 24 39.92 -28.62 12.79
C ASP A 24 38.74 -27.72 12.39
N TYR A 25 37.91 -28.26 11.53
CA TYR A 25 36.72 -27.57 11.03
C TYR A 25 35.72 -27.17 12.10
N LYS A 26 35.67 -27.90 13.22
CA LYS A 26 34.74 -27.58 14.30
C LYS A 26 35.12 -26.30 15.04
N SER A 27 36.39 -26.14 15.35
CA SER A 27 36.92 -24.93 16.00
C SER A 27 36.92 -23.74 15.05
N ALA A 28 37.28 -23.95 13.78
CA ALA A 28 37.18 -22.92 12.73
C ALA A 28 35.77 -22.39 12.59
N MET A 29 34.75 -23.26 12.52
CA MET A 29 33.35 -22.87 12.41
C MET A 29 32.87 -22.04 13.62
N LEU A 30 33.33 -22.32 14.83
CA LEU A 30 32.99 -21.55 16.01
C LEU A 30 33.54 -20.12 15.94
N LEU A 31 34.77 -19.94 15.42
CA LEU A 31 35.38 -18.64 15.23
C LEU A 31 34.68 -17.85 14.11
N TYR A 32 34.34 -18.46 12.98
CA TYR A 32 33.55 -17.81 11.93
C TYR A 32 32.19 -17.37 12.43
N LYS A 33 31.52 -18.19 13.27
CA LYS A 33 30.26 -17.82 13.90
C LYS A 33 30.41 -16.64 14.88
N LYS A 34 31.55 -16.56 15.61
CA LYS A 34 31.86 -15.41 16.48
C LYS A 34 32.04 -14.13 15.64
N ILE A 35 32.78 -14.20 14.54
CA ILE A 35 32.97 -13.08 13.60
C ILE A 35 31.63 -12.61 13.03
N ALA A 36 30.80 -13.53 12.56
CA ALA A 36 29.48 -13.21 12.02
C ALA A 36 28.62 -12.50 13.06
N ASN A 37 28.56 -12.99 14.29
CA ASN A 37 27.78 -12.40 15.37
C ASN A 37 28.29 -11.01 15.78
N GLU A 38 29.62 -10.78 15.80
CA GLU A 38 30.19 -9.48 16.12
C GLU A 38 30.05 -8.49 14.96
N SER A 39 30.20 -8.92 13.72
CA SER A 39 29.91 -8.10 12.55
C SER A 39 28.45 -7.70 12.50
N PHE A 40 27.51 -8.60 12.84
CA PHE A 40 26.10 -8.28 13.01
C PHE A 40 25.89 -7.27 14.14
N LYS A 41 26.46 -7.46 15.33
CA LYS A 41 26.35 -6.52 16.43
C LYS A 41 26.87 -5.12 16.07
N ASN A 42 28.04 -5.03 15.45
CA ASN A 42 28.63 -3.75 15.06
C ASN A 42 27.85 -3.06 13.94
N SER A 43 27.21 -3.81 13.04
CA SER A 43 26.30 -3.23 12.02
C SER A 43 24.97 -2.71 12.61
N PHE A 44 24.56 -3.20 13.77
CA PHE A 44 23.33 -2.76 14.45
C PHE A 44 23.53 -1.63 15.48
N VAL A 45 24.78 -1.44 15.99
CA VAL A 45 25.03 -0.46 17.06
C VAL A 45 25.39 0.93 16.52
N ASP A 46 25.82 1.08 15.29
CA ASP A 46 26.39 2.35 14.79
C ASP A 46 25.63 3.02 13.63
N LYS A 47 24.39 2.65 13.36
CA LYS A 47 23.59 3.43 12.41
C LYS A 47 22.16 3.56 12.94
N ASN A 48 21.78 4.82 13.24
CA ASN A 48 20.39 5.23 13.40
C ASN A 48 19.46 4.36 12.56
N GLU A 49 18.54 3.61 13.16
CA GLU A 49 17.57 2.72 12.50
C GLU A 49 16.85 3.37 11.31
N ASN A 50 16.75 4.72 11.32
CA ASN A 50 16.20 5.52 10.24
C ASN A 50 17.07 5.61 8.98
N SER A 51 18.40 5.39 9.05
CA SER A 51 19.26 5.49 7.87
C SER A 51 19.33 4.19 7.08
N ILE A 52 19.38 3.05 7.76
CA ILE A 52 19.41 1.72 7.12
C ILE A 52 18.05 1.40 6.48
N ALA A 53 16.94 1.73 7.17
CA ALA A 53 15.60 1.57 6.59
C ALA A 53 15.36 2.50 5.38
N LYS A 54 16.05 3.64 5.29
CA LYS A 54 16.03 4.53 4.11
C LYS A 54 16.92 4.01 2.98
N GLU A 55 18.09 3.44 3.27
CA GLU A 55 19.00 2.92 2.26
C GLU A 55 18.48 1.65 1.57
N ILE A 56 17.85 0.74 2.31
CA ILE A 56 17.27 -0.50 1.75
C ILE A 56 16.03 -0.21 0.87
N LYS A 57 15.38 0.95 1.05
CA LYS A 57 14.16 1.32 0.31
C LYS A 57 14.39 2.19 -0.93
N LYS A 58 15.60 2.65 -1.21
CA LYS A 58 15.87 3.37 -2.45
C LYS A 58 16.09 2.37 -3.59
N GLU A 59 15.10 2.25 -4.45
CA GLU A 59 15.30 1.53 -5.70
C GLU A 59 16.40 2.20 -6.54
N PRO A 60 17.31 1.44 -7.17
CA PRO A 60 18.42 1.99 -7.95
C PRO A 60 18.00 2.99 -9.03
N LYS A 61 16.79 2.81 -9.57
CA LYS A 61 16.20 3.71 -10.58
C LYS A 61 15.77 5.05 -9.99
N LYS A 62 15.26 5.05 -8.76
CA LYS A 62 14.86 6.28 -8.07
C LYS A 62 16.08 7.10 -7.66
N GLU A 63 17.15 6.44 -7.23
CA GLU A 63 18.43 7.10 -6.96
C GLU A 63 19.03 7.70 -8.24
N PHE A 64 18.95 7.02 -9.38
CA PHE A 64 19.36 7.55 -10.68
C PHE A 64 18.56 8.79 -11.05
N PHE A 65 17.23 8.79 -10.86
CA PHE A 65 16.38 9.94 -11.13
C PHE A 65 16.77 11.15 -10.25
N GLU A 66 16.89 10.93 -8.93
CA GLU A 66 17.24 11.99 -7.99
C GLU A 66 18.61 12.64 -8.29
N LYS A 67 19.56 11.87 -8.85
CA LYS A 67 20.94 12.30 -9.11
C LYS A 67 21.13 12.92 -10.49
N ASN A 68 20.40 12.47 -11.50
CA ASN A 68 20.71 12.77 -12.90
C ASN A 68 19.61 13.59 -13.61
N ILE A 69 18.45 13.80 -12.98
CA ILE A 69 17.36 14.55 -13.58
C ILE A 69 17.16 15.85 -12.80
N ASP A 70 17.24 16.97 -13.51
CA ASP A 70 16.95 18.28 -12.95
C ASP A 70 15.46 18.35 -12.57
N LYS A 71 15.18 18.72 -11.32
CA LYS A 71 13.82 18.87 -10.83
C LYS A 71 13.23 20.20 -11.33
N SER A 72 12.05 20.13 -11.90
CA SER A 72 11.23 21.28 -12.20
C SER A 72 10.62 21.88 -10.91
N GLU A 73 10.21 23.13 -10.93
CA GLU A 73 9.38 23.71 -9.87
C GLU A 73 7.98 23.10 -9.85
N ASP A 74 7.53 22.58 -11.01
CA ASP A 74 6.25 21.92 -11.17
C ASP A 74 6.28 20.46 -10.69
N LYS A 75 5.44 20.15 -9.69
CA LYS A 75 5.34 18.82 -9.07
C LYS A 75 4.83 17.76 -10.05
N GLU A 76 3.93 18.14 -10.97
CA GLU A 76 3.35 17.23 -11.94
C GLU A 76 4.40 16.79 -12.96
N THR A 77 5.21 17.73 -13.45
CA THR A 77 6.34 17.45 -14.35
C THR A 77 7.34 16.51 -13.69
N ASN A 78 7.69 16.74 -12.42
CA ASN A 78 8.60 15.86 -11.67
C ASN A 78 8.02 14.45 -11.51
N SER A 79 6.75 14.33 -11.19
CA SER A 79 6.07 13.03 -11.06
C SER A 79 6.06 12.25 -12.38
N ASN A 80 5.80 12.93 -13.50
CA ASN A 80 5.80 12.32 -14.83
C ASN A 80 7.21 11.85 -15.22
N LEU A 81 8.23 12.66 -14.96
CA LEU A 81 9.63 12.30 -15.21
C LEU A 81 10.07 11.11 -14.35
N GLU A 82 9.73 11.11 -13.07
CA GLU A 82 10.01 9.99 -12.17
C GLU A 82 9.35 8.70 -12.66
N GLN A 83 8.09 8.76 -13.07
CA GLN A 83 7.37 7.60 -13.64
C GLN A 83 8.04 7.06 -14.92
N LEU A 84 8.51 7.93 -15.81
CA LEU A 84 9.21 7.54 -17.04
C LEU A 84 10.51 6.80 -16.74
N VAL A 85 11.29 7.28 -15.79
CA VAL A 85 12.62 6.73 -15.47
C VAL A 85 12.51 5.46 -14.63
N THR A 86 11.67 5.47 -13.60
CA THR A 86 11.53 4.36 -12.66
C THR A 86 10.59 3.27 -13.17
N LYS A 87 9.77 3.59 -14.17
CA LYS A 87 8.61 2.79 -14.60
C LYS A 87 7.61 2.56 -13.44
N ASP A 88 7.66 3.40 -12.44
CA ASP A 88 6.65 3.48 -11.39
C ASP A 88 5.47 4.28 -11.92
N PHE A 89 4.39 3.61 -12.24
CA PHE A 89 3.20 4.26 -12.77
C PHE A 89 2.45 5.12 -11.73
N GLY A 90 3.00 5.27 -10.52
CA GLY A 90 2.38 6.02 -9.44
C GLY A 90 1.02 5.46 -9.05
N ILE A 91 0.90 4.12 -9.04
CA ILE A 91 -0.30 3.42 -8.61
C ILE A 91 -0.11 3.02 -7.16
N TYR A 92 -1.04 3.44 -6.30
CA TYR A 92 -1.00 3.21 -4.87
C TYR A 92 -2.21 2.40 -4.40
N PRO A 93 -2.09 1.64 -3.30
CA PRO A 93 -3.26 1.07 -2.64
C PRO A 93 -4.20 2.18 -2.15
N TYR A 94 -5.50 2.04 -2.44
CA TYR A 94 -6.52 3.04 -2.05
C TYR A 94 -7.34 2.61 -0.86
N LYS A 95 -8.16 1.58 -1.00
CA LYS A 95 -8.88 0.93 0.09
C LYS A 95 -8.12 -0.34 0.51
N LYS A 96 -8.61 -1.04 1.52
CA LYS A 96 -7.99 -2.31 1.94
C LYS A 96 -8.01 -3.32 0.78
N ASN A 97 -6.86 -3.84 0.43
CA ASN A 97 -6.72 -5.00 -0.43
C ASN A 97 -6.74 -6.24 0.46
N TYR A 98 -7.61 -7.21 0.14
CA TYR A 98 -7.70 -8.44 0.90
C TYR A 98 -8.12 -9.61 0.02
N PHE A 99 -7.76 -10.80 0.49
CA PHE A 99 -8.20 -12.07 -0.05
C PHE A 99 -8.62 -12.95 1.13
N LEU A 100 -9.91 -13.29 1.18
CA LEU A 100 -10.51 -14.18 2.16
C LEU A 100 -10.85 -15.50 1.46
N PRO A 101 -10.02 -16.54 1.60
CA PRO A 101 -10.18 -17.79 0.85
C PRO A 101 -11.47 -18.52 1.19
N ALA A 102 -12.00 -18.32 2.40
CA ALA A 102 -13.27 -18.90 2.83
C ALA A 102 -14.05 -17.92 3.70
N THR A 103 -15.25 -17.59 3.28
CA THR A 103 -16.28 -16.90 4.08
C THR A 103 -17.49 -17.80 4.16
N TYR A 104 -18.17 -17.81 5.29
CA TYR A 104 -19.34 -18.66 5.52
C TYR A 104 -20.57 -17.83 5.87
N THR A 105 -21.69 -18.13 5.23
CA THR A 105 -22.99 -17.53 5.50
C THR A 105 -23.87 -18.56 6.20
N PHE A 106 -24.37 -18.25 7.40
CA PHE A 106 -25.20 -19.16 8.18
C PHE A 106 -26.62 -19.33 7.64
N ASN A 107 -27.11 -18.34 6.90
CA ASN A 107 -28.45 -18.38 6.31
C ASN A 107 -28.41 -19.08 4.95
N ASN A 108 -29.28 -20.07 4.78
CA ASN A 108 -29.48 -20.68 3.47
C ASN A 108 -30.24 -19.72 2.56
N ILE A 109 -29.55 -19.20 1.57
CA ILE A 109 -30.11 -18.32 0.55
C ILE A 109 -30.24 -19.15 -0.73
N SER A 110 -31.43 -19.13 -1.34
CA SER A 110 -31.67 -19.84 -2.60
C SER A 110 -30.66 -19.42 -3.67
N ASN A 111 -30.13 -20.38 -4.40
CA ASN A 111 -29.13 -20.20 -5.47
C ASN A 111 -27.79 -19.60 -5.02
N ARG A 112 -27.41 -19.82 -3.77
CA ARG A 112 -26.11 -19.38 -3.24
C ARG A 112 -25.51 -20.46 -2.34
N ASP A 113 -24.24 -20.76 -2.55
CA ASP A 113 -23.48 -21.60 -1.63
C ASP A 113 -23.15 -20.83 -0.33
N ASN A 114 -23.14 -21.57 0.78
CA ASN A 114 -22.80 -21.00 2.06
C ASN A 114 -21.31 -20.62 2.18
N PHE A 115 -20.44 -21.25 1.37
CA PHE A 115 -19.03 -20.94 1.27
C PHE A 115 -18.73 -20.10 0.04
N GLU A 116 -18.01 -19.00 0.26
CA GLU A 116 -17.53 -18.13 -0.81
C GLU A 116 -16.09 -17.70 -0.53
N THR A 117 -15.32 -17.50 -1.57
CA THR A 117 -14.10 -16.69 -1.51
C THR A 117 -14.48 -15.23 -1.76
N SER A 118 -13.99 -14.32 -0.94
CA SER A 118 -14.19 -12.88 -1.13
C SER A 118 -12.85 -12.17 -1.24
N PHE A 119 -12.70 -11.31 -2.25
CA PHE A 119 -11.51 -10.48 -2.37
C PHE A 119 -11.85 -9.07 -2.83
N GLN A 120 -10.96 -8.15 -2.49
CA GLN A 120 -11.04 -6.76 -2.92
C GLN A 120 -9.67 -6.32 -3.43
N ILE A 121 -9.68 -5.69 -4.60
CA ILE A 121 -8.55 -4.99 -5.18
C ILE A 121 -8.93 -3.52 -5.28
N SER A 122 -8.09 -2.65 -4.75
CA SER A 122 -8.33 -1.21 -4.74
C SER A 122 -7.04 -0.45 -4.94
N LEU A 123 -7.04 0.38 -5.98
CA LEU A 123 -5.88 1.13 -6.44
C LEU A 123 -6.28 2.57 -6.70
N GLU A 124 -5.33 3.50 -6.53
CA GLU A 124 -5.46 4.90 -6.92
C GLU A 124 -4.25 5.36 -7.72
N LYS A 125 -4.47 6.35 -8.55
CA LYS A 125 -3.44 7.09 -9.26
C LYS A 125 -3.70 8.58 -9.13
N PRO A 126 -2.79 9.36 -8.52
CA PRO A 126 -2.80 10.80 -8.62
C PRO A 126 -2.63 11.23 -10.08
N ILE A 127 -3.46 12.16 -10.54
CA ILE A 127 -3.45 12.66 -11.92
C ILE A 127 -3.09 14.13 -12.01
N SER A 128 -3.27 14.90 -10.94
CA SER A 128 -2.87 16.30 -10.87
C SER A 128 -2.58 16.72 -9.43
N ASN A 129 -1.66 17.66 -9.27
CA ASN A 129 -1.32 18.27 -8.01
C ASN A 129 -1.36 19.79 -8.16
N ASP A 130 -2.01 20.46 -7.20
CA ASP A 130 -2.05 21.92 -7.06
C ASP A 130 -2.59 22.66 -8.31
N PHE A 131 -3.57 22.07 -8.98
CA PHE A 131 -4.20 22.67 -10.16
C PHE A 131 -5.01 23.94 -9.82
N PHE A 132 -5.64 23.97 -8.65
CA PHE A 132 -6.42 25.11 -8.17
C PHE A 132 -5.64 26.04 -7.23
N GLY A 133 -4.38 25.76 -6.91
CA GLY A 133 -3.57 26.53 -5.97
C GLY A 133 -3.93 26.31 -4.50
N LEU A 134 -4.54 25.17 -4.18
CA LEU A 134 -4.95 24.78 -2.82
C LEU A 134 -4.05 23.70 -2.23
N ASN A 135 -2.92 23.42 -2.87
CA ASN A 135 -2.07 22.25 -2.58
C ASN A 135 -2.83 20.91 -2.65
N GLU A 136 -3.90 20.87 -3.41
CA GLU A 136 -4.73 19.69 -3.56
C GLU A 136 -4.07 18.65 -4.46
N THR A 137 -4.51 17.40 -4.26
CA THR A 137 -4.23 16.30 -5.18
C THR A 137 -5.54 15.78 -5.75
N ILE A 138 -5.61 15.71 -7.08
CA ILE A 138 -6.71 15.05 -7.79
C ILE A 138 -6.26 13.66 -8.17
N SER A 139 -7.06 12.66 -7.82
CA SER A 139 -6.76 11.25 -8.07
C SER A 139 -7.94 10.55 -8.72
N ILE A 140 -7.65 9.54 -9.52
CA ILE A 140 -8.60 8.52 -9.92
C ILE A 140 -8.35 7.25 -9.13
N ALA A 141 -9.41 6.56 -8.76
CA ALA A 141 -9.31 5.28 -8.08
C ALA A 141 -10.28 4.26 -8.68
N TYR A 142 -9.93 3.01 -8.49
CA TYR A 142 -10.76 1.89 -8.88
C TYR A 142 -10.74 0.85 -7.77
N THR A 143 -11.93 0.42 -7.36
CA THR A 143 -12.10 -0.67 -6.41
C THR A 143 -12.98 -1.74 -7.05
N GLN A 144 -12.53 -2.98 -6.96
CA GLN A 144 -13.30 -4.15 -7.33
C GLN A 144 -13.44 -5.07 -6.12
N LYS A 145 -14.67 -5.45 -5.80
CA LYS A 145 -14.98 -6.43 -4.77
C LYS A 145 -15.72 -7.59 -5.38
N SER A 146 -15.18 -8.80 -5.25
CA SER A 146 -15.73 -10.00 -5.88
C SER A 146 -16.06 -11.05 -4.83
N PHE A 147 -17.16 -11.75 -5.09
CA PHE A 147 -17.64 -12.90 -4.32
C PHE A 147 -17.68 -14.11 -5.24
N TRP A 148 -16.85 -15.08 -4.97
CA TRP A 148 -16.59 -16.22 -5.81
C TRP A 148 -17.02 -17.50 -5.13
N GLN A 149 -17.97 -18.23 -5.72
CA GLN A 149 -18.52 -19.48 -5.16
C GLN A 149 -17.61 -20.66 -5.51
N THR A 150 -16.45 -20.72 -4.88
CA THR A 150 -15.40 -21.71 -5.16
C THR A 150 -15.81 -23.15 -4.81
N ALA A 151 -16.82 -23.35 -3.98
CA ALA A 151 -17.33 -24.68 -3.60
C ALA A 151 -18.31 -25.26 -4.61
N SER A 152 -18.88 -24.44 -5.52
CA SER A 152 -19.78 -24.88 -6.57
C SER A 152 -19.04 -25.65 -7.66
N SER A 153 -19.72 -26.58 -8.33
CA SER A 153 -19.16 -27.38 -9.41
C SER A 153 -18.65 -26.58 -10.61
N SER A 154 -19.24 -25.41 -10.90
CA SER A 154 -18.81 -24.49 -11.95
C SER A 154 -18.04 -23.26 -11.43
N ALA A 155 -17.87 -23.14 -10.11
CA ALA A 155 -17.17 -22.05 -9.42
C ALA A 155 -17.46 -20.64 -10.00
N PRO A 156 -18.73 -20.19 -10.09
CA PRO A 156 -19.07 -18.91 -10.69
C PRO A 156 -18.77 -17.75 -9.75
N PHE A 157 -18.51 -16.58 -10.32
CA PHE A 157 -18.64 -15.34 -9.58
C PHE A 157 -20.11 -15.03 -9.34
N ARG A 158 -20.54 -15.02 -8.09
CA ARG A 158 -21.91 -14.65 -7.73
C ARG A 158 -22.16 -13.17 -7.96
N GLU A 159 -21.20 -12.35 -7.54
CA GLU A 159 -21.32 -10.89 -7.58
C GLU A 159 -19.92 -10.27 -7.73
N THR A 160 -19.82 -9.25 -8.55
CA THR A 160 -18.66 -8.37 -8.59
C THR A 160 -19.15 -6.95 -8.62
N ASN A 161 -18.65 -6.13 -7.70
CA ASN A 161 -18.97 -4.71 -7.62
C ASN A 161 -17.75 -3.92 -8.07
N TYR A 162 -17.98 -2.96 -8.95
CA TYR A 162 -17.01 -2.06 -9.53
C TYR A 162 -17.25 -0.66 -9.00
N GLU A 163 -16.21 0.00 -8.50
CA GLU A 163 -16.28 1.32 -7.90
C GLU A 163 -15.19 2.24 -8.50
N PRO A 164 -15.37 2.74 -9.74
CA PRO A 164 -14.55 3.84 -10.23
C PRO A 164 -14.89 5.12 -9.47
N GLU A 165 -13.84 5.87 -9.14
CA GLU A 165 -13.93 7.06 -8.31
C GLU A 165 -12.95 8.12 -8.81
N ILE A 166 -13.40 9.37 -8.84
CA ILE A 166 -12.52 10.53 -8.98
C ILE A 166 -12.67 11.38 -7.73
N PHE A 167 -11.57 11.80 -7.15
CA PHE A 167 -11.62 12.58 -5.91
C PHE A 167 -10.50 13.63 -5.87
N MET A 168 -10.76 14.65 -5.07
CA MET A 168 -9.80 15.70 -4.74
C MET A 168 -9.57 15.71 -3.24
N GLN A 169 -8.32 15.76 -2.85
CA GLN A 169 -7.88 15.86 -1.47
C GLN A 169 -7.19 17.20 -1.27
N ILE A 170 -7.63 17.99 -0.28
CA ILE A 170 -7.07 19.28 0.06
C ILE A 170 -6.48 19.17 1.47
N PRO A 171 -5.16 19.27 1.64
CA PRO A 171 -4.54 19.29 2.96
C PRO A 171 -4.94 20.55 3.74
N ASN A 172 -4.97 20.44 5.05
CA ASN A 172 -5.27 21.55 5.95
C ASN A 172 -4.32 21.55 7.14
N ASP A 173 -3.70 22.68 7.41
CA ASP A 173 -2.72 22.86 8.48
C ASP A 173 -3.34 23.10 9.85
N GLY A 174 -4.66 23.03 9.98
CA GLY A 174 -5.38 23.21 11.23
C GLY A 174 -4.96 22.20 12.30
N LYS A 175 -5.05 22.61 13.58
CA LYS A 175 -4.63 21.79 14.72
C LYS A 175 -5.26 20.39 14.69
N TYR A 176 -6.54 20.30 14.39
CA TYR A 176 -7.29 19.04 14.43
C TYR A 176 -7.70 18.54 13.05
N LEU A 177 -8.23 19.40 12.20
CA LEU A 177 -8.63 19.07 10.84
C LEU A 177 -7.39 19.03 9.94
N LYS A 178 -7.17 17.89 9.30
CA LYS A 178 -5.96 17.61 8.50
C LYS A 178 -6.22 17.57 7.01
N LEU A 179 -7.41 17.16 6.61
CA LEU A 179 -7.70 16.91 5.21
C LEU A 179 -9.18 17.06 4.90
N TYR A 180 -9.50 17.66 3.77
CA TYR A 180 -10.79 17.56 3.10
C TYR A 180 -10.68 16.61 1.91
N LYS A 181 -11.69 15.81 1.68
CA LYS A 181 -11.82 14.98 0.50
C LYS A 181 -13.21 15.14 -0.09
N THR A 182 -13.30 15.54 -1.34
CA THR A 182 -14.53 15.51 -2.13
C THR A 182 -14.40 14.52 -3.27
N SER A 183 -15.46 13.82 -3.60
CA SER A 183 -15.41 12.74 -4.57
C SER A 183 -16.73 12.54 -5.30
N PHE A 184 -16.60 12.14 -6.56
CA PHE A 184 -17.64 11.45 -7.32
C PHE A 184 -17.30 9.96 -7.38
N LEU A 185 -18.22 9.13 -6.87
CA LEU A 185 -18.10 7.69 -6.80
C LEU A 185 -19.25 7.05 -7.57
N HIS A 186 -18.93 6.25 -8.57
CA HIS A 186 -19.85 5.33 -9.21
C HIS A 186 -19.69 3.93 -8.62
N THR A 187 -20.78 3.25 -8.33
CA THR A 187 -20.80 1.84 -7.92
C THR A 187 -21.71 1.07 -8.85
N SER A 188 -21.27 -0.05 -9.38
CA SER A 188 -22.05 -0.88 -10.31
C SER A 188 -21.70 -2.36 -10.13
N ASN A 189 -22.68 -3.24 -10.37
CA ASN A 189 -22.43 -4.69 -10.44
C ASN A 189 -22.03 -5.17 -11.84
N GLY A 190 -21.94 -4.28 -12.81
CA GLY A 190 -21.55 -4.61 -14.20
C GLY A 190 -22.53 -5.45 -14.97
N LYS A 191 -23.74 -5.68 -14.46
CA LYS A 191 -24.79 -6.42 -15.16
C LYS A 191 -25.70 -5.48 -15.95
N GLY A 192 -26.32 -6.00 -16.98
CA GLY A 192 -27.32 -5.30 -17.80
C GLY A 192 -28.76 -5.76 -17.50
N GLY A 193 -29.75 -5.05 -18.08
CA GLY A 193 -31.16 -5.40 -17.95
C GLY A 193 -31.68 -5.25 -16.52
N ASP A 194 -32.54 -6.16 -16.11
CA ASP A 194 -33.21 -6.14 -14.80
C ASP A 194 -32.28 -6.48 -13.63
N ASP A 195 -31.15 -7.13 -13.92
CA ASP A 195 -30.10 -7.43 -12.93
C ASP A 195 -29.12 -6.29 -12.70
N SER A 196 -29.21 -5.20 -13.48
CA SER A 196 -28.33 -4.05 -13.38
C SER A 196 -28.58 -3.29 -12.08
N ARG A 197 -27.52 -3.05 -11.32
CA ARG A 197 -27.52 -2.20 -10.12
C ARG A 197 -26.42 -1.19 -10.22
N SER A 198 -26.77 0.09 -10.07
CA SER A 198 -25.81 1.18 -10.06
C SER A 198 -26.18 2.27 -9.06
N LEU A 199 -25.18 3.01 -8.63
CA LEU A 199 -25.35 4.11 -7.69
C LEU A 199 -24.27 5.17 -7.93
N ASN A 200 -24.69 6.40 -8.19
CA ASN A 200 -23.83 7.55 -8.29
C ASN A 200 -23.92 8.40 -7.03
N ARG A 201 -22.78 8.72 -6.43
CA ARG A 201 -22.68 9.51 -5.21
C ARG A 201 -21.65 10.63 -5.33
N LEU A 202 -22.04 11.80 -4.85
CA LEU A 202 -21.09 12.84 -4.45
C LEU A 202 -20.91 12.75 -2.95
N TYR A 203 -19.68 12.85 -2.46
CA TYR A 203 -19.45 12.89 -1.04
C TYR A 203 -18.38 13.92 -0.64
N LEU A 204 -18.52 14.38 0.60
CA LEU A 204 -17.53 15.14 1.31
C LEU A 204 -17.11 14.33 2.55
N GLN A 205 -15.82 14.18 2.73
CA GLN A 205 -15.21 13.51 3.87
C GLN A 205 -14.13 14.42 4.46
N THR A 206 -14.07 14.49 5.76
CA THR A 206 -13.05 15.25 6.47
C THR A 206 -12.26 14.31 7.38
N PHE A 207 -11.01 14.67 7.67
CA PHE A 207 -10.13 13.87 8.51
C PHE A 207 -9.62 14.71 9.68
N PHE A 208 -9.99 14.30 10.86
CA PHE A 208 -9.56 14.93 12.10
C PHE A 208 -8.58 14.03 12.82
N GLN A 209 -7.59 14.65 13.44
CA GLN A 209 -6.63 14.00 14.32
C GLN A 209 -6.65 14.68 15.69
N PHE A 210 -6.87 13.88 16.73
CA PHE A 210 -6.79 14.29 18.14
C PHE A 210 -5.77 13.36 18.81
N ASP A 211 -4.51 13.77 18.87
CA ASP A 211 -3.38 12.96 19.28
C ASP A 211 -3.35 11.59 18.53
N ASN A 212 -3.68 10.51 19.20
CA ASN A 212 -3.72 9.16 18.63
C ASN A 212 -5.10 8.76 18.08
N LEU A 213 -6.11 9.62 18.20
CA LEU A 213 -7.46 9.37 17.70
C LEU A 213 -7.65 10.00 16.31
N PHE A 214 -8.08 9.19 15.35
CA PHE A 214 -8.47 9.64 14.03
C PHE A 214 -9.98 9.51 13.86
N VAL A 215 -10.62 10.61 13.44
CA VAL A 215 -12.07 10.65 13.17
C VAL A 215 -12.28 11.15 11.75
N SER A 216 -13.06 10.42 10.98
CA SER A 216 -13.28 10.74 9.56
C SER A 216 -14.77 10.71 9.21
N PRO A 217 -15.52 11.77 9.55
CA PRO A 217 -16.93 11.89 9.15
C PRO A 217 -17.04 12.03 7.62
N LYS A 218 -18.07 11.38 7.08
CA LYS A 218 -18.40 11.39 5.67
C LYS A 218 -19.89 11.62 5.47
N ILE A 219 -20.22 12.56 4.61
CA ILE A 219 -21.60 12.82 4.16
C ILE A 219 -21.64 12.59 2.66
N TRP A 220 -22.76 12.11 2.14
CA TRP A 220 -22.93 11.86 0.71
C TRP A 220 -24.33 12.24 0.24
N TYR A 221 -24.40 12.56 -1.04
CA TYR A 221 -25.63 12.78 -1.76
C TYR A 221 -25.72 11.77 -2.91
N LYS A 222 -26.84 11.05 -2.98
CA LYS A 222 -27.16 10.14 -4.08
C LYS A 222 -27.67 10.96 -5.27
N ILE A 223 -27.03 10.80 -6.42
CA ILE A 223 -27.46 11.42 -7.66
C ILE A 223 -28.61 10.55 -8.24
N PRO A 224 -29.82 11.09 -8.38
CA PRO A 224 -30.93 10.32 -8.93
C PRO A 224 -30.70 9.97 -10.41
N GLU A 225 -30.93 8.73 -10.79
CA GLU A 225 -30.97 8.30 -12.18
C GLU A 225 -32.40 8.32 -12.70
N LYS A 226 -32.65 8.96 -13.87
CA LYS A 226 -34.00 9.15 -14.41
C LYS A 226 -34.68 7.88 -14.94
N SER A 227 -33.96 6.80 -15.12
CA SER A 227 -34.46 5.64 -15.90
C SER A 227 -34.57 4.34 -15.12
N LYS A 228 -34.14 4.24 -13.86
CA LYS A 228 -34.25 3.01 -13.08
C LYS A 228 -34.45 3.33 -11.61
N ASP A 229 -35.39 2.61 -11.01
CA ASP A 229 -35.50 2.48 -9.57
C ASP A 229 -34.21 1.78 -9.11
N ASP A 230 -33.38 2.52 -8.38
CA ASP A 230 -32.05 2.12 -8.05
C ASP A 230 -32.10 1.20 -6.82
N ASP A 231 -31.83 -0.06 -7.04
CA ASP A 231 -31.95 -1.11 -6.03
C ASP A 231 -30.79 -1.19 -5.03
N MET A 232 -29.78 -0.31 -5.15
CA MET A 232 -28.73 -0.18 -4.14
C MET A 232 -29.19 0.81 -3.04
N LYS A 233 -29.86 0.28 -2.04
CA LYS A 233 -30.21 1.03 -0.82
C LYS A 233 -29.10 0.94 0.22
#